data_de966c2dbe3ed432f493978b5a0cf9be
#
_entry.id   de966c2dbe3ed432f493978b5a0cf9be
#
_cell.length_a   1.000
_cell.length_b   1.000
_cell.length_c   1.000
_cell.angle_alpha   90.00
_cell.angle_beta   90.00
_cell.angle_gamma   90.00
#
_symmetry.space_group_name_H-M   'P 1'
#
loop_
_entity.id
_entity.type
_entity.pdbx_description
1 polymer ?
#
loop_
_entity_poly.entity_id
_entity_poly.type
_entity_poly.pdbx_seq_one_letter_code
_entity_poly.pdbx_strand_id
1 'polypeptide(L)'
;MKIVGVAACTVGIAHTYMAQKAIQDECAARGIECKVEAQGGLGIENELTQEDVDPADLVLESVDVGVENEDRFEQKMAKGKFLKVGTSDVIADPVKIIDQAIEIIKATGGAVDAPKAEAKAEKKAVSAAPQAPTPASKQSIFADPGKTLLNAFNTGVSYFIPIVVIGGVFLAFSLASGTAGANGMEVTNPLMVSLNTIGMAGISMMIPVLAAYISYSMAGKPALAPGFVLGYLVNNAVVTPNGNSVSTGFLGAMIMAVICGYFVRWMKTWKVNNTIQTIMPILIIPILTSLVLGMAYIYILATPLGFVMDWLTGVLGSLQGGSAVVLGLVIGVMTAFDMGGPINKTASTFTMAIMASGIYGPNGMFRVAVAVPPIACGLAALIAKNKFDDADRQMGISALFMGCIGITEGAIPFAVKDLGHTLPGICIGSAVGAALAAFQGIDCYVPHGGFIVALATNNVALFCLDIVIGAVVAAAILIAMKPTLDKQAK
;
A
#
# COMPACT_ATOMS: atom_id res chain seq x y z
N MET A 1 -12.47 -21.94 -29.31
CA MET A 1 -12.88 -20.79 -28.46
C MET A 1 -11.63 -20.05 -28.08
N LYS A 2 -11.64 -18.71 -28.24
CA LYS A 2 -10.48 -17.85 -27.95
C LYS A 2 -10.91 -16.73 -27.02
N ILE A 3 -10.27 -16.63 -25.85
CA ILE A 3 -10.47 -15.57 -24.87
C ILE A 3 -9.19 -14.74 -24.82
N VAL A 4 -9.33 -13.41 -24.89
CA VAL A 4 -8.23 -12.50 -24.58
C VAL A 4 -8.54 -11.78 -23.29
N GLY A 5 -7.53 -11.52 -22.47
CA GLY A 5 -7.73 -10.90 -21.16
C GLY A 5 -6.73 -9.79 -20.87
N VAL A 6 -7.12 -8.87 -19.98
CA VAL A 6 -6.21 -7.89 -19.39
C VAL A 6 -6.30 -8.02 -17.87
N ALA A 7 -5.16 -8.11 -17.22
CA ALA A 7 -5.05 -8.05 -15.77
C ALA A 7 -4.34 -6.77 -15.35
N ALA A 8 -4.97 -5.97 -14.46
CA ALA A 8 -4.37 -4.75 -13.92
C ALA A 8 -4.82 -4.52 -12.48
N CYS A 9 -3.89 -4.25 -11.57
CA CYS A 9 -4.20 -3.91 -10.19
C CYS A 9 -3.44 -2.67 -9.70
N THR A 10 -3.93 -2.07 -8.63
CA THR A 10 -3.36 -0.83 -8.04
C THR A 10 -1.92 -0.94 -7.59
N VAL A 11 -1.46 -2.12 -7.20
CA VAL A 11 -0.09 -2.36 -6.70
C VAL A 11 0.82 -2.87 -7.82
N GLY A 12 0.23 -3.35 -8.93
CA GLY A 12 0.92 -3.62 -10.20
C GLY A 12 1.92 -4.79 -10.21
N ILE A 13 2.06 -5.60 -9.16
CA ILE A 13 3.08 -6.65 -9.12
C ILE A 13 2.48 -8.02 -8.85
N ALA A 14 2.07 -8.35 -7.63
CA ALA A 14 1.69 -9.73 -7.31
C ALA A 14 0.30 -10.12 -7.84
N HIS A 15 -0.73 -9.32 -7.59
CA HIS A 15 -2.10 -9.65 -7.96
C HIS A 15 -2.35 -9.65 -9.47
N THR A 16 -1.71 -8.75 -10.22
CA THR A 16 -1.79 -8.71 -11.68
C THR A 16 -1.30 -10.01 -12.29
N TYR A 17 -0.11 -10.48 -11.88
CA TYR A 17 0.46 -11.72 -12.38
C TYR A 17 -0.26 -12.97 -11.88
N MET A 18 -0.79 -12.94 -10.65
CA MET A 18 -1.60 -14.05 -10.12
C MET A 18 -2.93 -14.18 -10.87
N ALA A 19 -3.61 -13.07 -11.16
CA ALA A 19 -4.84 -13.08 -11.95
C ALA A 19 -4.57 -13.50 -13.40
N GLN A 20 -3.52 -12.97 -14.03
CA GLN A 20 -3.07 -13.40 -15.36
C GLN A 20 -2.87 -14.92 -15.42
N LYS A 21 -2.10 -15.44 -14.46
CA LYS A 21 -1.80 -16.87 -14.39
C LYS A 21 -3.04 -17.72 -14.13
N ALA A 22 -3.91 -17.30 -13.20
CA ALA A 22 -5.15 -18.01 -12.90
C ALA A 22 -6.08 -18.14 -14.11
N ILE A 23 -6.21 -17.06 -14.91
CA ILE A 23 -6.98 -17.09 -16.16
C ILE A 23 -6.34 -18.05 -17.16
N GLN A 24 -5.02 -17.96 -17.35
CA GLN A 24 -4.30 -18.79 -18.32
C GLN A 24 -4.35 -20.28 -17.94
N ASP A 25 -4.11 -20.60 -16.66
CA ASP A 25 -4.12 -21.99 -16.17
C ASP A 25 -5.52 -22.60 -16.32
N GLU A 26 -6.59 -21.86 -15.98
CA GLU A 26 -7.97 -22.37 -16.11
C GLU A 26 -8.41 -22.50 -17.57
N CYS A 27 -8.05 -21.55 -18.45
CA CYS A 27 -8.29 -21.66 -19.87
C CYS A 27 -7.55 -22.86 -20.48
N ALA A 28 -6.29 -23.08 -20.09
CA ALA A 28 -5.50 -24.22 -20.56
C ALA A 28 -6.10 -25.56 -20.10
N ALA A 29 -6.58 -25.65 -18.85
CA ALA A 29 -7.24 -26.83 -18.32
C ALA A 29 -8.51 -27.21 -19.10
N ARG A 30 -9.17 -26.23 -19.72
CA ARG A 30 -10.37 -26.42 -20.55
C ARG A 30 -10.10 -26.45 -22.06
N GLY A 31 -8.85 -26.37 -22.49
CA GLY A 31 -8.49 -26.35 -23.91
C GLY A 31 -8.95 -25.09 -24.65
N ILE A 32 -9.07 -23.95 -23.93
CA ILE A 32 -9.43 -22.66 -24.47
C ILE A 32 -8.15 -21.90 -24.85
N GLU A 33 -8.08 -21.39 -26.08
CA GLU A 33 -6.99 -20.50 -26.48
C GLU A 33 -7.07 -19.19 -25.71
N CYS A 34 -6.01 -18.83 -24.97
CA CYS A 34 -6.02 -17.67 -24.11
C CYS A 34 -4.72 -16.88 -24.18
N LYS A 35 -4.83 -15.56 -24.38
CA LYS A 35 -3.73 -14.60 -24.23
C LYS A 35 -4.15 -13.53 -23.25
N VAL A 36 -3.34 -13.33 -22.19
CA VAL A 36 -3.64 -12.34 -21.14
C VAL A 36 -2.48 -11.36 -21.05
N GLU A 37 -2.81 -10.09 -21.24
CA GLU A 37 -1.93 -8.96 -21.03
C GLU A 37 -1.89 -8.61 -19.52
N ALA A 38 -0.70 -8.32 -18.99
CA ALA A 38 -0.53 -7.81 -17.65
C ALA A 38 -0.11 -6.35 -17.71
N GLN A 39 -0.90 -5.46 -17.08
CA GLN A 39 -0.56 -4.06 -16.90
C GLN A 39 -0.15 -3.86 -15.43
N GLY A 40 1.13 -4.04 -15.19
CA GLY A 40 1.73 -4.03 -13.86
C GLY A 40 2.70 -2.90 -13.62
N GLY A 41 3.35 -2.90 -12.45
CA GLY A 41 4.36 -1.91 -12.06
C GLY A 41 5.61 -1.89 -12.94
N LEU A 42 5.84 -2.93 -13.75
CA LEU A 42 6.95 -3.01 -14.72
C LEU A 42 6.52 -2.56 -16.14
N GLY A 43 5.28 -2.13 -16.32
CA GLY A 43 4.72 -1.77 -17.62
C GLY A 43 3.76 -2.82 -18.16
N ILE A 44 3.54 -2.79 -19.48
CA ILE A 44 2.66 -3.72 -20.19
C ILE A 44 3.46 -4.94 -20.63
N GLU A 45 3.04 -6.12 -20.20
CA GLU A 45 3.61 -7.39 -20.64
C GLU A 45 2.58 -8.20 -21.42
N ASN A 46 3.02 -8.93 -22.44
CA ASN A 46 2.17 -9.70 -23.36
C ASN A 46 1.07 -8.84 -24.02
N GLU A 47 1.42 -7.65 -24.45
CA GLU A 47 0.50 -6.67 -25.03
C GLU A 47 -0.45 -7.30 -26.06
N LEU A 48 -1.74 -6.98 -25.94
CA LEU A 48 -2.77 -7.40 -26.87
C LEU A 48 -2.83 -6.41 -28.03
N THR A 49 -2.60 -6.90 -29.23
CA THR A 49 -2.79 -6.12 -30.45
C THR A 49 -4.25 -6.20 -30.92
N GLN A 50 -4.65 -5.32 -31.86
CA GLN A 50 -5.97 -5.41 -32.47
C GLN A 50 -6.19 -6.74 -33.18
N GLU A 51 -5.12 -7.33 -33.76
CA GLU A 51 -5.13 -8.65 -34.39
C GLU A 51 -5.40 -9.79 -33.38
N ASP A 52 -5.07 -9.62 -32.11
CA ASP A 52 -5.43 -10.56 -31.04
C ASP A 52 -6.87 -10.42 -30.61
N VAL A 53 -7.38 -9.17 -30.55
CA VAL A 53 -8.70 -8.82 -30.03
C VAL A 53 -9.80 -9.15 -31.05
N ASP A 54 -9.61 -8.85 -32.33
CA ASP A 54 -10.63 -9.02 -33.38
C ASP A 54 -11.14 -10.47 -33.51
N PRO A 55 -10.29 -11.51 -33.55
CA PRO A 55 -10.73 -12.90 -33.65
C PRO A 55 -11.19 -13.49 -32.31
N ALA A 56 -11.03 -12.80 -31.18
CA ALA A 56 -11.41 -13.31 -29.88
C ALA A 56 -12.93 -13.43 -29.73
N ASP A 57 -13.39 -14.51 -29.10
CA ASP A 57 -14.80 -14.73 -28.79
C ASP A 57 -15.27 -13.85 -27.63
N LEU A 58 -14.37 -13.50 -26.69
CA LEU A 58 -14.64 -12.65 -25.53
C LEU A 58 -13.38 -11.93 -25.06
N VAL A 59 -13.56 -10.73 -24.55
CA VAL A 59 -12.55 -9.97 -23.79
C VAL A 59 -12.87 -10.07 -22.29
N LEU A 60 -11.90 -10.49 -21.47
CA LEU A 60 -11.99 -10.60 -20.03
C LEU A 60 -11.07 -9.56 -19.37
N GLU A 61 -11.64 -8.55 -18.76
CA GLU A 61 -10.90 -7.59 -17.91
C GLU A 61 -10.92 -8.01 -16.45
N SER A 62 -9.76 -8.43 -15.94
CA SER A 62 -9.49 -8.69 -14.53
C SER A 62 -8.78 -7.48 -13.92
N VAL A 63 -9.56 -6.45 -13.53
CA VAL A 63 -8.96 -5.14 -13.26
C VAL A 63 -9.55 -4.45 -12.03
N ASP A 64 -8.65 -3.84 -11.25
CA ASP A 64 -9.02 -2.98 -10.11
C ASP A 64 -8.68 -1.51 -10.40
N VAL A 65 -8.10 -1.21 -11.57
CA VAL A 65 -7.72 0.13 -12.06
C VAL A 65 -8.12 0.29 -13.52
N GLY A 66 -8.05 1.51 -14.05
CA GLY A 66 -8.25 1.74 -15.49
C GLY A 66 -7.18 1.04 -16.32
N VAL A 67 -7.58 0.51 -17.46
CA VAL A 67 -6.73 -0.17 -18.44
C VAL A 67 -6.15 0.86 -19.40
N GLU A 68 -4.86 0.75 -19.71
CA GLU A 68 -4.24 1.52 -20.78
C GLU A 68 -4.70 0.99 -22.14
N ASN A 69 -4.99 1.89 -23.09
CA ASN A 69 -5.48 1.56 -24.43
C ASN A 69 -6.80 0.76 -24.43
N GLU A 70 -7.74 1.07 -23.54
CA GLU A 70 -9.06 0.40 -23.41
C GLU A 70 -9.92 0.55 -24.68
N ASP A 71 -9.67 1.59 -25.48
CA ASP A 71 -10.39 1.90 -26.75
C ASP A 71 -10.40 0.72 -27.74
N ARG A 72 -9.37 -0.11 -27.75
CA ARG A 72 -9.27 -1.31 -28.60
C ARG A 72 -10.35 -2.37 -28.30
N PHE A 73 -11.02 -2.30 -27.16
CA PHE A 73 -12.08 -3.23 -26.72
C PHE A 73 -13.49 -2.71 -26.99
N GLU A 74 -13.69 -1.45 -27.43
CA GLU A 74 -15.00 -0.82 -27.61
C GLU A 74 -15.93 -1.66 -28.50
N GLN A 75 -15.42 -2.22 -29.58
CA GLN A 75 -16.24 -3.06 -30.47
C GLN A 75 -16.73 -4.35 -29.81
N LYS A 76 -15.94 -4.94 -28.91
CA LYS A 76 -16.33 -6.13 -28.15
C LYS A 76 -17.33 -5.79 -27.05
N MET A 77 -17.15 -4.64 -26.38
CA MET A 77 -18.09 -4.10 -25.42
C MET A 77 -19.45 -3.84 -26.07
N ALA A 78 -19.47 -3.17 -27.23
CA ALA A 78 -20.71 -2.87 -27.96
C ALA A 78 -21.46 -4.14 -28.42
N LYS A 79 -20.76 -5.25 -28.67
CA LYS A 79 -21.34 -6.54 -29.04
C LYS A 79 -21.70 -7.43 -27.86
N GLY A 80 -21.53 -6.98 -26.62
CA GLY A 80 -21.77 -7.77 -25.40
C GLY A 80 -20.78 -8.93 -25.21
N LYS A 81 -19.65 -8.95 -25.91
CA LYS A 81 -18.56 -9.95 -25.81
C LYS A 81 -17.46 -9.47 -24.87
N PHE A 82 -17.86 -9.06 -23.69
CA PHE A 82 -16.97 -8.42 -22.73
C PHE A 82 -17.38 -8.79 -21.30
N LEU A 83 -16.41 -9.14 -20.46
CA LEU A 83 -16.60 -9.42 -19.04
C LEU A 83 -15.58 -8.64 -18.22
N LYS A 84 -16.03 -7.80 -17.28
CA LYS A 84 -15.18 -7.05 -16.37
C LYS A 84 -15.37 -7.54 -14.94
N VAL A 85 -14.28 -7.92 -14.28
CA VAL A 85 -14.25 -8.48 -12.92
C VAL A 85 -13.06 -7.93 -12.15
N GLY A 86 -13.09 -8.00 -10.82
CA GLY A 86 -11.94 -7.65 -9.99
C GLY A 86 -10.82 -8.67 -10.06
N THR A 87 -9.55 -8.26 -9.87
CA THR A 87 -8.41 -9.20 -9.81
C THR A 87 -8.56 -10.19 -8.67
N SER A 88 -9.09 -9.76 -7.54
CA SER A 88 -9.35 -10.61 -6.37
C SER A 88 -10.38 -11.71 -6.65
N ASP A 89 -11.41 -11.40 -7.45
CA ASP A 89 -12.47 -12.37 -7.79
C ASP A 89 -11.91 -13.49 -8.68
N VAL A 90 -11.05 -13.11 -9.64
CA VAL A 90 -10.37 -14.08 -10.52
C VAL A 90 -9.42 -14.97 -9.75
N ILE A 91 -8.65 -14.41 -8.80
CA ILE A 91 -7.72 -15.19 -7.98
C ILE A 91 -8.47 -16.12 -7.03
N ALA A 92 -9.60 -15.69 -6.48
CA ALA A 92 -10.39 -16.47 -5.53
C ALA A 92 -11.13 -17.65 -6.17
N ASP A 93 -11.69 -17.45 -7.37
CA ASP A 93 -12.48 -18.48 -8.08
C ASP A 93 -12.38 -18.33 -9.61
N PRO A 94 -11.24 -18.70 -10.21
CA PRO A 94 -11.03 -18.61 -11.64
C PRO A 94 -12.01 -19.50 -12.43
N VAL A 95 -12.45 -20.63 -11.84
CA VAL A 95 -13.41 -21.54 -12.45
C VAL A 95 -14.74 -20.84 -12.72
N LYS A 96 -15.27 -20.17 -11.71
CA LYS A 96 -16.53 -19.42 -11.81
C LYS A 96 -16.45 -18.29 -12.85
N ILE A 97 -15.33 -17.60 -12.90
CA ILE A 97 -15.15 -16.48 -13.85
C ILE A 97 -15.08 -16.98 -15.28
N ILE A 98 -14.36 -18.07 -15.54
CA ILE A 98 -14.31 -18.67 -16.87
C ILE A 98 -15.67 -19.29 -17.25
N ASP A 99 -16.43 -19.85 -16.30
CA ASP A 99 -17.82 -20.28 -16.57
C ASP A 99 -18.72 -19.12 -17.01
N GLN A 100 -18.64 -17.98 -16.33
CA GLN A 100 -19.35 -16.75 -16.74
C GLN A 100 -18.93 -16.28 -18.14
N ALA A 101 -17.64 -16.32 -18.44
CA ALA A 101 -17.12 -15.97 -19.76
C ALA A 101 -17.68 -16.90 -20.83
N ILE A 102 -17.76 -18.20 -20.59
CA ILE A 102 -18.34 -19.20 -21.49
C ILE A 102 -19.86 -18.97 -21.68
N GLU A 103 -20.57 -18.64 -20.64
CA GLU A 103 -22.02 -18.32 -20.72
C GLU A 103 -22.25 -17.09 -21.61
N ILE A 104 -21.45 -16.05 -21.49
CA ILE A 104 -21.54 -14.85 -22.35
C ILE A 104 -21.23 -15.23 -23.81
N ILE A 105 -20.21 -16.05 -24.05
CA ILE A 105 -19.88 -16.51 -25.42
C ILE A 105 -21.05 -17.31 -26.02
N LYS A 106 -21.67 -18.20 -25.24
CA LYS A 106 -22.85 -18.97 -25.69
C LYS A 106 -24.04 -18.06 -26.02
N ALA A 107 -24.29 -17.06 -25.16
CA ALA A 107 -25.39 -16.10 -25.33
C ALA A 107 -25.18 -15.18 -26.56
N THR A 108 -23.93 -14.91 -26.94
CA THR A 108 -23.57 -14.01 -28.07
C THR A 108 -23.25 -14.73 -29.39
N GLY A 109 -23.56 -16.04 -29.47
CA GLY A 109 -23.47 -16.83 -30.73
C GLY A 109 -22.08 -17.34 -31.08
N GLY A 110 -21.19 -17.54 -30.12
CA GLY A 110 -19.88 -18.19 -30.31
C GLY A 110 -19.97 -19.72 -30.37
N ALA A 111 -19.14 -20.38 -31.17
CA ALA A 111 -19.12 -21.83 -31.31
C ALA A 111 -18.53 -22.52 -30.06
N VAL A 112 -19.19 -23.55 -29.56
CA VAL A 112 -18.78 -24.29 -28.37
C VAL A 112 -18.58 -25.76 -28.72
N ASP A 113 -17.32 -26.17 -28.82
CA ASP A 113 -16.93 -27.58 -28.68
C ASP A 113 -16.22 -27.77 -27.35
N ALA A 114 -16.79 -28.57 -26.45
CA ALA A 114 -16.26 -28.83 -25.13
C ALA A 114 -15.80 -30.28 -24.97
N PRO A 115 -14.62 -30.54 -24.38
CA PRO A 115 -14.37 -31.79 -23.69
C PRO A 115 -14.57 -31.63 -22.18
N LYS A 116 -15.22 -32.65 -21.60
CA LYS A 116 -15.48 -32.80 -20.16
C LYS A 116 -14.20 -33.07 -19.38
N ALA A 117 -14.03 -32.42 -18.27
CA ALA A 117 -13.19 -32.92 -17.18
C ALA A 117 -13.91 -32.72 -15.84
N GLU A 118 -13.94 -33.79 -15.05
CA GLU A 118 -14.65 -33.90 -13.77
C GLU A 118 -13.95 -33.11 -12.66
N ALA A 119 -14.76 -32.42 -11.89
CA ALA A 119 -14.32 -31.61 -10.75
C ALA A 119 -14.34 -32.41 -9.45
N LYS A 120 -13.35 -32.19 -8.59
CA LYS A 120 -13.53 -32.30 -7.14
C LYS A 120 -12.99 -31.06 -6.46
N ALA A 121 -13.90 -30.36 -5.82
CA ALA A 121 -13.67 -29.13 -5.08
C ALA A 121 -13.49 -29.44 -3.59
N GLU A 122 -12.58 -28.75 -2.93
CA GLU A 122 -12.68 -28.45 -1.52
C GLU A 122 -12.52 -26.95 -1.27
N LYS A 123 -13.58 -26.39 -0.65
CA LYS A 123 -13.67 -24.98 -0.29
C LYS A 123 -12.89 -24.70 1.00
N LYS A 124 -12.02 -23.69 0.99
CA LYS A 124 -11.76 -22.89 2.19
C LYS A 124 -11.67 -21.40 1.81
N ALA A 125 -12.50 -20.63 2.49
CA ALA A 125 -12.62 -19.20 2.30
C ALA A 125 -11.36 -18.45 2.75
N VAL A 126 -10.84 -17.58 1.90
CA VAL A 126 -9.77 -16.64 2.21
C VAL A 126 -10.37 -15.25 2.35
N SER A 127 -10.12 -14.64 3.49
CA SER A 127 -10.56 -13.30 3.89
C SER A 127 -10.01 -12.22 2.95
N ALA A 128 -10.86 -11.28 2.60
CA ALA A 128 -10.64 -10.25 1.59
C ALA A 128 -9.52 -9.27 1.94
N ALA A 129 -8.63 -9.04 0.98
CA ALA A 129 -7.75 -7.88 0.91
C ALA A 129 -8.53 -6.64 0.40
N PRO A 130 -8.11 -5.41 0.73
CA PRO A 130 -8.90 -4.22 0.46
C PRO A 130 -8.97 -3.90 -1.04
N GLN A 131 -10.19 -3.69 -1.51
CA GLN A 131 -10.51 -3.32 -2.88
C GLN A 131 -10.09 -1.87 -3.17
N ALA A 132 -9.50 -1.64 -4.32
CA ALA A 132 -9.27 -0.31 -4.87
C ALA A 132 -10.59 0.31 -5.35
N PRO A 133 -10.77 1.64 -5.25
CA PRO A 133 -12.03 2.27 -5.59
C PRO A 133 -12.27 2.29 -7.09
N THR A 134 -13.33 1.67 -7.51
CA THR A 134 -13.95 1.82 -8.84
C THR A 134 -14.28 3.30 -9.12
N PRO A 135 -14.09 3.84 -10.34
CA PRO A 135 -14.55 5.19 -10.65
C PRO A 135 -16.07 5.25 -10.45
N ALA A 136 -16.51 6.20 -9.62
CA ALA A 136 -17.84 6.32 -9.13
C ALA A 136 -18.90 6.32 -10.26
N SER A 137 -19.58 5.18 -10.43
CA SER A 137 -20.95 5.18 -10.94
C SER A 137 -21.77 6.16 -10.08
N LYS A 138 -22.88 6.69 -10.62
CA LYS A 138 -23.78 7.70 -10.01
C LYS A 138 -24.30 7.34 -8.60
N GLN A 139 -23.39 7.03 -7.67
CA GLN A 139 -23.69 6.80 -6.26
C GLN A 139 -23.77 8.15 -5.52
N SER A 140 -24.63 8.24 -4.53
CA SER A 140 -24.79 9.45 -3.74
C SER A 140 -23.44 9.92 -3.21
N ILE A 141 -23.23 11.24 -3.11
CA ILE A 141 -21.97 11.87 -2.67
C ILE A 141 -21.45 11.28 -1.35
N PHE A 142 -22.36 10.76 -0.52
CA PHE A 142 -22.12 10.22 0.80
C PHE A 142 -22.44 8.71 0.95
N ALA A 143 -22.47 7.94 -0.15
CA ALA A 143 -22.66 6.51 -0.03
C ALA A 143 -21.47 5.85 0.68
N ASP A 144 -21.74 5.20 1.79
CA ASP A 144 -20.80 4.49 2.67
C ASP A 144 -19.49 5.27 2.96
N PRO A 145 -19.55 6.35 3.76
CA PRO A 145 -18.40 7.23 4.00
C PRO A 145 -17.22 6.50 4.65
N GLY A 146 -17.48 5.50 5.49
CA GLY A 146 -16.43 4.75 6.17
C GLY A 146 -15.55 3.94 5.21
N LYS A 147 -16.17 3.18 4.31
CA LYS A 147 -15.43 2.42 3.28
C LYS A 147 -14.72 3.35 2.29
N THR A 148 -15.37 4.45 1.92
CA THR A 148 -14.77 5.44 1.02
C THR A 148 -13.51 6.05 1.62
N LEU A 149 -13.53 6.43 2.90
CA LEU A 149 -12.38 6.99 3.60
C LEU A 149 -11.25 5.97 3.76
N LEU A 150 -11.57 4.75 4.21
CA LEU A 150 -10.58 3.70 4.37
C LEU A 150 -9.86 3.38 3.05
N ASN A 151 -10.63 3.25 1.95
CA ASN A 151 -10.07 3.01 0.63
C ASN A 151 -9.22 4.18 0.15
N ALA A 152 -9.66 5.43 0.40
CA ALA A 152 -8.92 6.62 0.03
C ALA A 152 -7.57 6.70 0.77
N PHE A 153 -7.55 6.45 2.07
CA PHE A 153 -6.31 6.41 2.85
C PHE A 153 -5.38 5.27 2.40
N ASN A 154 -5.90 4.07 2.19
CA ASN A 154 -5.12 2.95 1.68
C ASN A 154 -4.50 3.26 0.31
N THR A 155 -5.24 3.91 -0.58
CA THR A 155 -4.74 4.36 -1.88
C THR A 155 -3.62 5.38 -1.71
N GLY A 156 -3.84 6.44 -0.94
CA GLY A 156 -2.82 7.46 -0.67
C GLY A 156 -1.54 6.85 -0.13
N VAL A 157 -1.66 5.98 0.89
CA VAL A 157 -0.51 5.28 1.48
C VAL A 157 0.21 4.40 0.46
N SER A 158 -0.49 3.68 -0.40
CA SER A 158 0.15 2.81 -1.39
C SER A 158 0.97 3.57 -2.42
N TYR A 159 0.51 4.75 -2.85
CA TYR A 159 1.22 5.56 -3.83
C TYR A 159 2.39 6.37 -3.25
N PHE A 160 2.35 6.75 -1.98
CA PHE A 160 3.48 7.48 -1.40
C PHE A 160 4.63 6.58 -0.95
N ILE A 161 4.39 5.28 -0.66
CA ILE A 161 5.42 4.33 -0.22
C ILE A 161 6.67 4.33 -1.14
N PRO A 162 6.58 4.20 -2.47
CA PRO A 162 7.76 4.23 -3.33
C PRO A 162 8.60 5.51 -3.19
N ILE A 163 7.94 6.65 -3.00
CA ILE A 163 8.60 7.96 -2.83
C ILE A 163 9.33 8.01 -1.49
N VAL A 164 8.69 7.50 -0.44
CA VAL A 164 9.27 7.36 0.88
C VAL A 164 10.49 6.42 0.86
N VAL A 165 10.42 5.33 0.09
CA VAL A 165 11.55 4.40 -0.08
C VAL A 165 12.73 5.10 -0.73
N ILE A 166 12.51 5.84 -1.82
CA ILE A 166 13.56 6.65 -2.48
C ILE A 166 14.19 7.60 -1.45
N GLY A 167 13.34 8.38 -0.76
CA GLY A 167 13.79 9.34 0.24
C GLY A 167 14.59 8.66 1.36
N GLY A 168 14.03 7.61 1.97
CA GLY A 168 14.63 6.90 3.10
C GLY A 168 15.95 6.23 2.75
N VAL A 169 16.02 5.53 1.62
CA VAL A 169 17.24 4.81 1.21
C VAL A 169 18.37 5.79 0.91
N PHE A 170 18.13 6.82 0.10
CA PHE A 170 19.19 7.77 -0.25
C PHE A 170 19.66 8.62 0.93
N LEU A 171 18.74 9.02 1.83
CA LEU A 171 19.11 9.68 3.07
C LEU A 171 19.92 8.77 3.98
N ALA A 172 19.54 7.50 4.14
CA ALA A 172 20.29 6.54 4.97
C ALA A 172 21.72 6.37 4.46
N PHE A 173 21.92 6.18 3.14
CA PHE A 173 23.26 6.08 2.55
C PHE A 173 24.06 7.38 2.71
N SER A 174 23.44 8.53 2.52
CA SER A 174 24.11 9.82 2.70
C SER A 174 24.56 10.02 4.15
N LEU A 175 23.66 9.82 5.12
CA LEU A 175 23.95 9.99 6.55
C LEU A 175 24.97 8.99 7.07
N ALA A 176 25.02 7.77 6.51
CA ALA A 176 26.03 6.76 6.86
C ALA A 176 27.47 7.21 6.64
N SER A 177 27.72 8.15 5.73
CA SER A 177 29.03 8.72 5.43
C SER A 177 29.30 10.05 6.16
N GLY A 178 28.30 10.56 6.90
CA GLY A 178 28.39 11.81 7.62
C GLY A 178 29.28 11.72 8.87
N THR A 179 29.85 12.85 9.25
CA THR A 179 30.55 13.03 10.52
C THR A 179 29.69 13.87 11.46
N ALA A 180 29.76 13.59 12.76
CA ALA A 180 29.03 14.36 13.76
C ALA A 180 29.55 15.81 13.79
N GLY A 181 28.72 16.76 13.40
CA GLY A 181 28.99 18.20 13.46
C GLY A 181 28.16 18.90 14.52
N ALA A 182 28.37 20.20 14.70
CA ALA A 182 27.70 21.00 15.73
C ALA A 182 26.17 21.09 15.57
N ASN A 183 25.66 20.92 14.34
CA ASN A 183 24.24 21.04 13.98
C ASN A 183 23.64 19.71 13.47
N GLY A 184 24.27 18.58 13.78
CA GLY A 184 23.86 17.25 13.30
C GLY A 184 24.92 16.57 12.43
N MET A 185 24.51 15.59 11.62
CA MET A 185 25.43 14.88 10.73
C MET A 185 25.79 15.75 9.52
N GLU A 186 27.08 16.11 9.40
CA GLU A 186 27.62 16.84 8.26
C GLU A 186 28.13 15.87 7.19
N VAL A 187 27.60 15.98 5.98
CA VAL A 187 27.98 15.16 4.81
C VAL A 187 28.85 16.01 3.90
N THR A 188 30.12 15.65 3.76
CA THR A 188 31.11 16.43 2.97
C THR A 188 31.43 15.80 1.62
N ASN A 189 31.20 14.51 1.44
CA ASN A 189 31.46 13.81 0.18
C ASN A 189 30.44 14.26 -0.90
N PRO A 190 30.87 14.77 -2.08
CA PRO A 190 29.98 15.31 -3.11
C PRO A 190 28.93 14.33 -3.60
N LEU A 191 29.26 13.02 -3.74
CA LEU A 191 28.30 12.00 -4.13
C LEU A 191 27.22 11.84 -3.05
N MET A 192 27.62 11.80 -1.78
CA MET A 192 26.70 11.66 -0.66
C MET A 192 25.82 12.90 -0.47
N VAL A 193 26.32 14.10 -0.74
CA VAL A 193 25.55 15.34 -0.79
C VAL A 193 24.50 15.25 -1.90
N SER A 194 24.86 14.70 -3.07
CA SER A 194 23.91 14.49 -4.17
C SER A 194 22.81 13.50 -3.79
N LEU A 195 23.16 12.37 -3.14
CA LEU A 195 22.18 11.41 -2.63
C LEU A 195 21.29 12.04 -1.56
N ASN A 196 21.84 12.87 -0.66
CA ASN A 196 21.06 13.62 0.31
C ASN A 196 20.01 14.51 -0.38
N THR A 197 20.41 15.24 -1.41
CA THR A 197 19.51 16.12 -2.17
C THR A 197 18.38 15.33 -2.81
N ILE A 198 18.67 14.19 -3.45
CA ILE A 198 17.65 13.32 -4.04
C ILE A 198 16.73 12.75 -2.94
N GLY A 199 17.31 12.29 -1.84
CA GLY A 199 16.57 11.78 -0.70
C GLY A 199 15.61 12.82 -0.10
N MET A 200 16.10 14.03 0.12
CA MET A 200 15.28 15.14 0.62
C MET A 200 14.16 15.53 -0.34
N ALA A 201 14.40 15.48 -1.66
CA ALA A 201 13.35 15.70 -2.65
C ALA A 201 12.24 14.64 -2.52
N GLY A 202 12.60 13.36 -2.34
CA GLY A 202 11.64 12.28 -2.06
C GLY A 202 10.82 12.55 -0.80
N ILE A 203 11.48 12.88 0.32
CA ILE A 203 10.78 13.16 1.58
C ILE A 203 9.85 14.38 1.46
N SER A 204 10.27 15.43 0.77
CA SER A 204 9.43 16.62 0.60
C SER A 204 8.16 16.36 -0.22
N MET A 205 8.20 15.39 -1.13
CA MET A 205 7.05 14.96 -1.93
C MET A 205 6.10 14.00 -1.20
N MET A 206 6.51 13.40 -0.09
CA MET A 206 5.75 12.39 0.64
C MET A 206 4.31 12.87 0.96
N ILE A 207 4.18 14.00 1.64
CA ILE A 207 2.90 14.55 2.08
C ILE A 207 2.04 15.06 0.92
N PRO A 208 2.58 15.83 -0.06
CA PRO A 208 1.84 16.20 -1.27
C PRO A 208 1.29 15.01 -2.05
N VAL A 209 2.09 13.95 -2.23
CA VAL A 209 1.65 12.73 -2.95
C VAL A 209 0.54 12.01 -2.18
N LEU A 210 0.69 11.85 -0.87
CA LEU A 210 -0.36 11.26 -0.03
C LEU A 210 -1.69 11.99 -0.22
N ALA A 211 -1.71 13.32 -0.08
CA ALA A 211 -2.91 14.13 -0.21
C ALA A 211 -3.52 14.04 -1.62
N ALA A 212 -2.68 14.07 -2.64
CA ALA A 212 -3.11 13.97 -4.03
C ALA A 212 -3.82 12.65 -4.32
N TYR A 213 -3.25 11.52 -3.88
CA TYR A 213 -3.83 10.22 -4.16
C TYR A 213 -5.02 9.85 -3.25
N ILE A 214 -5.11 10.39 -2.05
CA ILE A 214 -6.35 10.35 -1.25
C ILE A 214 -7.47 11.06 -2.02
N SER A 215 -7.24 12.30 -2.46
CA SER A 215 -8.21 13.10 -3.21
C SER A 215 -8.58 12.42 -4.54
N TYR A 216 -7.61 11.87 -5.26
CA TYR A 216 -7.80 11.11 -6.50
C TYR A 216 -8.68 9.88 -6.29
N SER A 217 -8.42 9.09 -5.26
CA SER A 217 -9.22 7.93 -4.91
C SER A 217 -10.69 8.27 -4.66
N MET A 218 -10.94 9.44 -4.06
CA MET A 218 -12.30 9.91 -3.76
C MET A 218 -13.02 10.49 -4.97
N ALA A 219 -12.33 11.25 -5.83
CA ALA A 219 -12.99 12.06 -6.86
C ALA A 219 -12.37 11.96 -8.27
N GLY A 220 -11.34 11.11 -8.46
CA GLY A 220 -10.70 10.86 -9.75
C GLY A 220 -9.75 11.98 -10.20
N LYS A 221 -9.35 11.94 -11.48
CA LYS A 221 -8.32 12.83 -12.06
C LYS A 221 -8.47 14.33 -11.73
N PRO A 222 -9.66 14.96 -11.74
CA PRO A 222 -9.77 16.39 -11.43
C PRO A 222 -9.36 16.77 -10.00
N ALA A 223 -9.36 15.82 -9.05
CA ALA A 223 -8.96 16.05 -7.66
C ALA A 223 -7.45 15.90 -7.43
N LEU A 224 -6.71 15.32 -8.39
CA LEU A 224 -5.30 15.02 -8.23
C LEU A 224 -4.45 16.31 -8.06
N ALA A 225 -4.57 17.24 -8.99
CA ALA A 225 -3.81 18.49 -8.97
C ALA A 225 -4.10 19.36 -7.73
N PRO A 226 -5.37 19.66 -7.37
CA PRO A 226 -5.64 20.38 -6.12
C PRO A 226 -5.21 19.61 -4.88
N GLY A 227 -5.27 18.26 -4.87
CA GLY A 227 -4.74 17.44 -3.79
C GLY A 227 -3.23 17.65 -3.58
N PHE A 228 -2.44 17.71 -4.67
CA PHE A 228 -1.00 18.05 -4.61
C PHE A 228 -0.77 19.44 -4.02
N VAL A 229 -1.50 20.44 -4.52
CA VAL A 229 -1.35 21.83 -4.06
C VAL A 229 -1.68 21.97 -2.58
N LEU A 230 -2.80 21.41 -2.15
CA LEU A 230 -3.21 21.44 -0.75
C LEU A 230 -2.26 20.65 0.14
N GLY A 231 -1.79 19.47 -0.31
CA GLY A 231 -0.79 18.68 0.41
C GLY A 231 0.53 19.41 0.59
N TYR A 232 0.99 20.14 -0.42
CA TYR A 232 2.16 21.01 -0.32
C TYR A 232 1.94 22.17 0.65
N LEU A 233 0.77 22.82 0.55
CA LEU A 233 0.42 23.96 1.39
C LEU A 233 0.42 23.60 2.89
N VAL A 234 -0.17 22.48 3.28
CA VAL A 234 -0.25 22.06 4.68
C VAL A 234 1.06 21.52 5.25
N ASN A 235 1.94 21.04 4.36
CA ASN A 235 3.27 20.55 4.72
C ASN A 235 4.26 21.67 5.02
N ASN A 236 4.05 22.84 4.43
CA ASN A 236 4.90 24.00 4.66
C ASN A 236 4.26 24.93 5.68
N ALA A 237 5.11 25.67 6.39
CA ALA A 237 4.65 26.67 7.32
C ALA A 237 3.92 27.82 6.60
N VAL A 238 2.68 28.04 6.94
CA VAL A 238 1.86 29.15 6.43
C VAL A 238 1.63 30.18 7.51
N VAL A 239 1.69 31.44 7.15
CA VAL A 239 1.37 32.53 8.06
C VAL A 239 -0.14 32.69 8.12
N THR A 240 -0.70 32.48 9.31
CA THR A 240 -2.13 32.64 9.56
C THR A 240 -2.47 34.12 9.80
N PRO A 241 -3.75 34.53 9.70
CA PRO A 241 -4.16 35.92 9.96
C PRO A 241 -3.76 36.46 11.36
N ASN A 242 -3.53 35.54 12.30
CA ASN A 242 -3.07 35.89 13.66
C ASN A 242 -1.55 36.10 13.74
N GLY A 243 -0.83 36.07 12.63
CA GLY A 243 0.61 36.23 12.56
C GLY A 243 1.43 35.00 12.96
N ASN A 244 0.79 33.90 13.32
CA ASN A 244 1.45 32.65 13.68
C ASN A 244 1.84 31.87 12.42
N SER A 245 3.04 31.30 12.43
CA SER A 245 3.49 30.37 11.38
C SER A 245 3.11 28.96 11.79
N VAL A 246 2.24 28.31 11.01
CA VAL A 246 1.67 26.98 11.32
C VAL A 246 1.94 26.01 10.17
N SER A 247 2.46 24.84 10.50
CA SER A 247 2.50 23.66 9.62
C SER A 247 1.71 22.55 10.27
N THR A 248 0.78 21.97 9.54
CA THR A 248 -0.06 20.87 10.05
C THR A 248 0.36 19.50 9.50
N GLY A 249 1.37 19.49 8.62
CA GLY A 249 2.05 18.30 8.14
C GLY A 249 1.10 17.20 7.65
N PHE A 250 1.37 16.00 8.09
CA PHE A 250 0.67 14.79 7.65
C PHE A 250 -0.82 14.79 8.01
N LEU A 251 -1.17 15.19 9.25
CA LEU A 251 -2.57 15.22 9.70
C LEU A 251 -3.39 16.23 8.89
N GLY A 252 -2.84 17.43 8.70
CA GLY A 252 -3.48 18.45 7.85
C GLY A 252 -3.68 17.96 6.43
N ALA A 253 -2.70 17.25 5.86
CA ALA A 253 -2.79 16.69 4.53
C ALA A 253 -3.92 15.66 4.38
N MET A 254 -4.06 14.75 5.34
CA MET A 254 -5.14 13.75 5.34
C MET A 254 -6.52 14.42 5.38
N ILE A 255 -6.70 15.40 6.28
CA ILE A 255 -7.96 16.12 6.43
C ILE A 255 -8.28 16.93 5.18
N MET A 256 -7.32 17.72 4.69
CA MET A 256 -7.52 18.55 3.49
C MET A 256 -7.75 17.72 2.23
N ALA A 257 -7.11 16.56 2.11
CA ALA A 257 -7.32 15.65 1.00
C ALA A 257 -8.74 15.07 0.96
N VAL A 258 -9.29 14.71 2.13
CA VAL A 258 -10.67 14.23 2.25
C VAL A 258 -11.66 15.35 1.91
N ILE A 259 -11.44 16.56 2.44
CA ILE A 259 -12.26 17.73 2.12
C ILE A 259 -12.19 18.03 0.62
N CYS A 260 -11.00 17.98 0.00
CA CYS A 260 -10.80 18.12 -1.42
C CYS A 260 -11.60 17.09 -2.22
N GLY A 261 -11.53 15.82 -1.83
CA GLY A 261 -12.26 14.75 -2.48
C GLY A 261 -13.79 15.00 -2.48
N TYR A 262 -14.38 15.35 -1.34
CA TYR A 262 -15.79 15.68 -1.24
C TYR A 262 -16.17 16.95 -2.00
N PHE A 263 -15.34 17.98 -1.92
CA PHE A 263 -15.58 19.25 -2.63
C PHE A 263 -15.59 19.06 -4.16
N VAL A 264 -14.63 18.30 -4.68
CA VAL A 264 -14.59 17.95 -6.12
C VAL A 264 -15.78 17.08 -6.52
N ARG A 265 -16.18 16.09 -5.69
CA ARG A 265 -17.41 15.32 -5.92
C ARG A 265 -18.62 16.22 -6.03
N TRP A 266 -18.76 17.19 -5.13
CA TRP A 266 -19.87 18.17 -5.17
C TRP A 266 -19.80 19.02 -6.45
N MET A 267 -18.63 19.55 -6.84
CA MET A 267 -18.50 20.31 -8.09
C MET A 267 -18.90 19.49 -9.34
N LYS A 268 -18.62 18.18 -9.35
CA LYS A 268 -19.03 17.28 -10.43
C LYS A 268 -20.55 17.16 -10.58
N THR A 269 -21.34 17.50 -9.58
CA THR A 269 -22.81 17.49 -9.67
C THR A 269 -23.39 18.74 -10.32
N TRP A 270 -22.58 19.76 -10.58
CA TRP A 270 -23.03 21.00 -11.17
C TRP A 270 -23.53 20.78 -12.60
N LYS A 271 -24.76 21.21 -12.85
CA LYS A 271 -25.34 21.20 -14.20
C LYS A 271 -24.92 22.45 -14.94
N VAL A 272 -23.93 22.31 -15.82
CA VAL A 272 -23.39 23.39 -16.65
C VAL A 272 -23.59 23.06 -18.13
N ASN A 273 -23.44 24.03 -19.01
CA ASN A 273 -23.58 23.79 -20.45
C ASN A 273 -22.35 22.94 -20.96
N ASN A 274 -22.51 22.31 -22.12
CA ASN A 274 -21.53 21.39 -22.69
C ASN A 274 -20.12 21.99 -22.83
N THR A 275 -20.02 23.29 -23.19
CA THR A 275 -18.75 23.97 -23.33
C THR A 275 -18.01 24.09 -21.99
N ILE A 276 -18.75 24.46 -20.94
CA ILE A 276 -18.17 24.55 -19.58
C ILE A 276 -17.87 23.16 -19.05
N GLN A 277 -18.70 22.16 -19.34
CA GLN A 277 -18.49 20.77 -18.90
C GLN A 277 -17.17 20.20 -19.42
N THR A 278 -16.77 20.53 -20.64
CA THR A 278 -15.51 20.07 -21.23
C THR A 278 -14.28 20.64 -20.50
N ILE A 279 -14.32 21.90 -20.07
CA ILE A 279 -13.19 22.56 -19.38
C ILE A 279 -13.22 22.37 -17.86
N MET A 280 -14.34 21.89 -17.29
CA MET A 280 -14.48 21.70 -15.85
C MET A 280 -13.37 20.86 -15.22
N PRO A 281 -13.03 19.65 -15.72
CA PRO A 281 -12.06 18.79 -15.05
C PRO A 281 -10.62 19.31 -15.12
N ILE A 282 -10.29 20.10 -16.12
CA ILE A 282 -8.91 20.56 -16.40
C ILE A 282 -8.65 21.94 -15.81
N LEU A 283 -9.65 22.83 -15.82
CA LEU A 283 -9.48 24.24 -15.46
C LEU A 283 -10.28 24.62 -14.22
N ILE A 284 -11.60 24.47 -14.27
CA ILE A 284 -12.51 25.04 -13.25
C ILE A 284 -12.34 24.33 -11.91
N ILE A 285 -12.42 22.99 -11.90
CA ILE A 285 -12.30 22.21 -10.66
C ILE A 285 -10.94 22.43 -9.99
N PRO A 286 -9.77 22.28 -10.67
CA PRO A 286 -8.49 22.47 -10.01
C PRO A 286 -8.31 23.89 -9.46
N ILE A 287 -8.65 24.93 -10.21
CA ILE A 287 -8.49 26.33 -9.78
C ILE A 287 -9.38 26.65 -8.59
N LEU A 288 -10.70 26.39 -8.71
CA LEU A 288 -11.65 26.72 -7.64
C LEU A 288 -11.40 25.91 -6.38
N THR A 289 -11.09 24.62 -6.53
CA THR A 289 -10.78 23.77 -5.37
C THR A 289 -9.54 24.26 -4.64
N SER A 290 -8.45 24.54 -5.36
CA SER A 290 -7.21 25.02 -4.74
C SER A 290 -7.39 26.39 -4.09
N LEU A 291 -8.11 27.30 -4.75
CA LEU A 291 -8.37 28.64 -4.23
C LEU A 291 -9.26 28.56 -2.96
N VAL A 292 -10.43 27.96 -3.07
CA VAL A 292 -11.41 27.94 -1.97
C VAL A 292 -10.88 27.17 -0.77
N LEU A 293 -10.36 25.97 -1.00
CA LEU A 293 -9.88 25.13 0.11
C LEU A 293 -8.51 25.60 0.63
N GLY A 294 -7.65 26.17 -0.20
CA GLY A 294 -6.40 26.79 0.23
C GLY A 294 -6.66 27.99 1.14
N MET A 295 -7.59 28.88 0.75
CA MET A 295 -8.00 29.99 1.61
C MET A 295 -8.68 29.51 2.89
N ALA A 296 -9.60 28.53 2.79
CA ALA A 296 -10.23 27.92 3.97
C ALA A 296 -9.19 27.30 4.92
N TYR A 297 -8.15 26.66 4.39
CA TYR A 297 -7.06 26.18 5.22
C TYR A 297 -6.35 27.31 5.96
N ILE A 298 -5.84 28.30 5.24
CA ILE A 298 -5.03 29.39 5.83
C ILE A 298 -5.82 30.17 6.88
N TYR A 299 -7.07 30.53 6.58
CA TYR A 299 -7.86 31.44 7.43
C TYR A 299 -8.67 30.74 8.53
N ILE A 300 -9.02 29.46 8.34
CA ILE A 300 -9.96 28.77 9.23
C ILE A 300 -9.33 27.53 9.87
N LEU A 301 -8.69 26.63 9.07
CA LEU A 301 -8.31 25.30 9.51
C LEU A 301 -6.88 25.21 10.05
N ALA A 302 -5.95 26.07 9.60
CA ALA A 302 -4.54 25.96 9.99
C ALA A 302 -4.35 26.10 11.51
N THR A 303 -4.99 27.10 12.12
CA THR A 303 -4.86 27.34 13.58
C THR A 303 -5.39 26.19 14.42
N PRO A 304 -6.64 25.68 14.27
CA PRO A 304 -7.12 24.58 15.08
C PRO A 304 -6.38 23.26 14.82
N LEU A 305 -6.01 22.99 13.57
CA LEU A 305 -5.21 21.80 13.25
C LEU A 305 -3.79 21.89 13.81
N GLY A 306 -3.18 23.08 13.78
CA GLY A 306 -1.89 23.34 14.42
C GLY A 306 -1.95 23.07 15.92
N PHE A 307 -2.98 23.56 16.60
CA PHE A 307 -3.19 23.28 18.03
C PHE A 307 -3.28 21.78 18.33
N VAL A 308 -4.01 21.03 17.51
CA VAL A 308 -4.08 19.55 17.65
C VAL A 308 -2.71 18.92 17.46
N MET A 309 -1.92 19.38 16.49
CA MET A 309 -0.57 18.88 16.26
C MET A 309 0.37 19.20 17.43
N ASP A 310 0.33 20.41 17.95
CA ASP A 310 1.14 20.82 19.11
C ASP A 310 0.77 20.02 20.37
N TRP A 311 -0.53 19.81 20.60
CA TRP A 311 -1.02 18.96 21.69
C TRP A 311 -0.54 17.52 21.55
N LEU A 312 -0.69 16.93 20.35
CA LEU A 312 -0.25 15.56 20.07
C LEU A 312 1.27 15.41 20.26
N THR A 313 2.04 16.38 19.75
CA THR A 313 3.49 16.45 19.92
C THR A 313 3.87 16.55 21.40
N GLY A 314 3.17 17.37 22.16
CA GLY A 314 3.39 17.51 23.61
C GLY A 314 3.09 16.22 24.39
N VAL A 315 1.98 15.54 24.08
CA VAL A 315 1.62 14.25 24.69
C VAL A 315 2.69 13.20 24.38
N LEU A 316 3.10 13.07 23.12
CA LEU A 316 4.08 12.08 22.71
C LEU A 316 5.48 12.39 23.24
N GLY A 317 5.87 13.67 23.26
CA GLY A 317 7.12 14.10 23.89
C GLY A 317 7.16 13.84 25.39
N SER A 318 6.00 13.73 26.04
CA SER A 318 5.90 13.36 27.46
C SER A 318 5.98 11.86 27.74
N LEU A 319 5.84 11.01 26.68
CA LEU A 319 5.93 9.56 26.82
C LEU A 319 7.39 9.16 26.98
N GLN A 320 7.79 8.86 28.22
CA GLN A 320 9.13 8.40 28.57
C GLN A 320 9.06 7.15 29.47
N GLY A 321 10.12 6.33 29.45
CA GLY A 321 10.23 5.13 30.29
C GLY A 321 9.08 4.12 30.03
N GLY A 322 8.37 3.73 31.09
CA GLY A 322 7.33 2.69 31.02
C GLY A 322 6.17 2.98 30.08
N SER A 323 5.76 4.24 29.92
CA SER A 323 4.70 4.62 29.00
C SER A 323 5.12 4.51 27.53
N ALA A 324 6.38 4.79 27.20
CA ALA A 324 6.95 4.57 25.87
C ALA A 324 6.98 3.07 25.53
N VAL A 325 7.31 2.20 26.49
CA VAL A 325 7.30 0.74 26.31
C VAL A 325 5.89 0.24 25.96
N VAL A 326 4.84 0.74 26.62
CA VAL A 326 3.45 0.39 26.30
C VAL A 326 3.09 0.83 24.88
N LEU A 327 3.50 2.03 24.48
CA LEU A 327 3.32 2.48 23.09
C LEU A 327 4.06 1.57 22.11
N GLY A 328 5.29 1.16 22.41
CA GLY A 328 6.07 0.21 21.62
C GLY A 328 5.36 -1.13 21.47
N LEU A 329 4.81 -1.70 22.55
CA LEU A 329 4.02 -2.94 22.49
C LEU A 329 2.83 -2.82 21.54
N VAL A 330 2.06 -1.73 21.63
CA VAL A 330 0.90 -1.47 20.77
C VAL A 330 1.32 -1.33 19.30
N ILE A 331 2.33 -0.49 19.02
CA ILE A 331 2.86 -0.31 17.66
C ILE A 331 3.34 -1.66 17.10
N GLY A 332 4.06 -2.45 17.89
CA GLY A 332 4.58 -3.74 17.48
C GLY A 332 3.47 -4.72 17.08
N VAL A 333 2.43 -4.87 17.92
CA VAL A 333 1.27 -5.71 17.60
C VAL A 333 0.57 -5.22 16.34
N MET A 334 0.25 -3.91 16.25
CA MET A 334 -0.43 -3.34 15.07
C MET A 334 0.35 -3.57 13.78
N THR A 335 1.67 -3.50 13.86
CA THR A 335 2.56 -3.69 12.70
C THR A 335 2.50 -5.11 12.15
N ALA A 336 2.44 -6.11 13.02
CA ALA A 336 2.47 -7.52 12.63
C ALA A 336 1.08 -8.13 12.37
N PHE A 337 0.02 -7.52 12.89
CA PHE A 337 -1.32 -8.11 12.93
C PHE A 337 -1.88 -8.47 11.55
N ASP A 338 -1.79 -7.59 10.59
CA ASP A 338 -2.29 -7.76 9.23
C ASP A 338 -1.21 -7.58 8.14
N MET A 339 0.06 -7.57 8.54
CA MET A 339 1.25 -7.69 7.68
C MET A 339 1.22 -6.77 6.43
N GLY A 340 0.89 -5.49 6.60
CA GLY A 340 0.75 -4.50 5.52
C GLY A 340 -0.70 -4.10 5.23
N GLY A 341 -1.66 -4.66 5.96
CA GLY A 341 -3.07 -4.32 5.89
C GLY A 341 -3.44 -2.99 6.59
N PRO A 342 -4.74 -2.73 6.81
CA PRO A 342 -5.23 -1.47 7.36
C PRO A 342 -4.66 -1.11 8.75
N ILE A 343 -4.46 -2.10 9.63
CA ILE A 343 -3.95 -1.88 10.99
C ILE A 343 -2.47 -1.52 10.96
N ASN A 344 -1.66 -2.25 10.18
CA ASN A 344 -0.26 -1.93 9.94
C ASN A 344 -0.11 -0.53 9.32
N LYS A 345 -0.92 -0.21 8.29
CA LYS A 345 -0.91 1.10 7.64
C LYS A 345 -1.29 2.22 8.60
N THR A 346 -2.22 1.98 9.53
CA THR A 346 -2.57 2.95 10.57
C THR A 346 -1.38 3.23 11.48
N ALA A 347 -0.68 2.20 11.96
CA ALA A 347 0.53 2.36 12.78
C ALA A 347 1.64 3.08 12.01
N SER A 348 1.88 2.71 10.73
CA SER A 348 2.84 3.37 9.86
C SER A 348 2.53 4.85 9.67
N THR A 349 1.27 5.16 9.34
CA THR A 349 0.77 6.52 9.15
C THR A 349 0.94 7.36 10.40
N PHE A 350 0.57 6.82 11.56
CA PHE A 350 0.74 7.47 12.85
C PHE A 350 2.22 7.80 13.14
N THR A 351 3.12 6.82 12.99
CA THR A 351 4.54 7.03 13.29
C THR A 351 5.20 8.02 12.35
N MET A 352 4.80 8.04 11.07
CA MET A 352 5.28 9.02 10.10
C MET A 352 4.73 10.42 10.34
N ALA A 353 3.46 10.54 10.75
CA ALA A 353 2.87 11.84 11.12
C ALA A 353 3.65 12.50 12.26
N ILE A 354 4.00 11.71 13.26
CA ILE A 354 4.74 12.17 14.46
C ILE A 354 6.20 12.46 14.12
N MET A 355 6.82 11.64 13.28
CA MET A 355 8.16 11.90 12.75
C MET A 355 8.24 13.24 12.02
N ALA A 356 7.21 13.60 11.24
CA ALA A 356 7.11 14.90 10.58
C ALA A 356 7.04 16.08 11.55
N SER A 357 6.66 15.84 12.81
CA SER A 357 6.66 16.83 13.91
C SER A 357 7.97 16.83 14.72
N GLY A 358 9.01 16.12 14.26
CA GLY A 358 10.32 16.07 14.90
C GLY A 358 10.46 15.06 16.05
N ILE A 359 9.48 14.16 16.24
CA ILE A 359 9.55 13.08 17.24
C ILE A 359 9.80 11.76 16.53
N TYR A 360 10.98 11.18 16.71
CA TYR A 360 11.49 10.05 15.94
C TYR A 360 11.36 8.69 16.62
N GLY A 361 11.15 8.66 17.95
CA GLY A 361 11.05 7.43 18.75
C GLY A 361 9.95 6.47 18.26
N PRO A 362 8.69 6.89 18.08
CA PRO A 362 7.65 6.02 17.56
C PRO A 362 7.97 5.43 16.17
N ASN A 363 8.68 6.19 15.31
CA ASN A 363 9.17 5.65 14.05
C ASN A 363 10.25 4.60 14.25
N GLY A 364 11.18 4.79 15.21
CA GLY A 364 12.16 3.78 15.59
C GLY A 364 11.51 2.47 16.03
N MET A 365 10.51 2.53 16.90
CA MET A 365 9.70 1.38 17.33
C MET A 365 9.07 0.64 16.13
N PHE A 366 8.44 1.41 15.22
CA PHE A 366 7.81 0.84 14.04
C PHE A 366 8.83 0.23 13.07
N ARG A 367 10.00 0.85 12.84
CA ARG A 367 11.04 0.31 11.94
C ARG A 367 11.62 -1.00 12.45
N VAL A 368 11.76 -1.18 13.77
CA VAL A 368 12.11 -2.47 14.38
C VAL A 368 10.99 -3.48 14.13
N ALA A 369 9.75 -3.12 14.46
CA ALA A 369 8.59 -4.02 14.36
C ALA A 369 8.33 -4.52 12.95
N VAL A 370 8.51 -3.67 11.93
CA VAL A 370 8.22 -3.99 10.53
C VAL A 370 9.13 -5.07 9.95
N ALA A 371 10.36 -5.16 10.45
CA ALA A 371 11.34 -6.14 10.00
C ALA A 371 11.10 -7.54 10.61
N VAL A 372 10.52 -7.60 11.81
CA VAL A 372 10.39 -8.84 12.60
C VAL A 372 9.54 -9.93 11.92
N PRO A 373 8.31 -9.69 11.40
CA PRO A 373 7.46 -10.76 10.88
C PRO A 373 8.10 -11.57 9.75
N PRO A 374 8.61 -10.94 8.66
CA PRO A 374 9.18 -11.71 7.56
C PRO A 374 10.52 -12.37 7.94
N ILE A 375 11.35 -11.72 8.77
CA ILE A 375 12.59 -12.31 9.25
C ILE A 375 12.30 -13.53 10.12
N ALA A 376 11.34 -13.44 11.03
CA ALA A 376 10.96 -14.55 11.90
C ALA A 376 10.42 -15.76 11.12
N CYS A 377 9.52 -15.52 10.14
CA CYS A 377 9.00 -16.57 9.27
C CYS A 377 10.13 -17.23 8.46
N GLY A 378 11.02 -16.43 7.90
CA GLY A 378 12.18 -16.93 7.17
C GLY A 378 13.13 -17.75 8.03
N LEU A 379 13.48 -17.27 9.23
CA LEU A 379 14.31 -18.00 10.19
C LEU A 379 13.64 -19.32 10.61
N ALA A 380 12.36 -19.29 10.96
CA ALA A 380 11.63 -20.47 11.37
C ALA A 380 11.62 -21.55 10.26
N ALA A 381 11.36 -21.14 9.00
CA ALA A 381 11.33 -22.04 7.86
C ALA A 381 12.69 -22.70 7.55
N LEU A 382 13.78 -21.94 7.75
CA LEU A 382 15.14 -22.46 7.51
C LEU A 382 15.64 -23.36 8.65
N ILE A 383 15.27 -23.06 9.89
CA ILE A 383 15.75 -23.78 11.08
C ILE A 383 14.92 -25.07 11.29
N ALA A 384 13.59 -24.98 11.24
CA ALA A 384 12.71 -26.10 11.60
C ALA A 384 12.27 -26.90 10.36
N LYS A 385 13.19 -27.54 9.68
CA LYS A 385 12.98 -28.31 8.44
C LYS A 385 11.91 -29.42 8.54
N ASN A 386 11.61 -29.92 9.72
CA ASN A 386 10.58 -30.91 9.96
C ASN A 386 9.15 -30.33 10.10
N LYS A 387 9.02 -28.99 10.06
CA LYS A 387 7.75 -28.26 10.20
C LYS A 387 7.40 -27.41 8.97
N PHE A 388 8.36 -27.23 8.07
CA PHE A 388 8.23 -26.45 6.85
C PHE A 388 8.68 -27.25 5.64
N ASP A 389 7.89 -27.23 4.57
CA ASP A 389 8.21 -27.90 3.31
C ASP A 389 9.30 -27.16 2.51
N ASP A 390 9.72 -27.73 1.36
CA ASP A 390 10.74 -27.13 0.51
C ASP A 390 10.30 -25.79 -0.10
N ALA A 391 9.00 -25.64 -0.40
CA ALA A 391 8.43 -24.40 -0.91
C ALA A 391 8.45 -23.32 0.17
N ASP A 392 8.11 -23.66 1.41
CA ASP A 392 8.17 -22.74 2.55
C ASP A 392 9.62 -22.23 2.78
N ARG A 393 10.62 -23.12 2.62
CA ARG A 393 12.03 -22.73 2.77
C ARG A 393 12.49 -21.77 1.68
N GLN A 394 12.07 -21.98 0.44
CA GLN A 394 12.38 -21.05 -0.66
C GLN A 394 11.70 -19.68 -0.43
N MET A 395 10.44 -19.67 -0.02
CA MET A 395 9.74 -18.44 0.39
C MET A 395 10.42 -17.79 1.59
N GLY A 396 10.97 -18.57 2.52
CA GLY A 396 11.69 -18.09 3.70
C GLY A 396 12.90 -17.24 3.36
N ILE A 397 13.66 -17.60 2.34
CA ILE A 397 14.79 -16.80 1.85
C ILE A 397 14.31 -15.44 1.36
N SER A 398 13.26 -15.42 0.53
CA SER A 398 12.67 -14.17 0.04
C SER A 398 12.12 -13.31 1.18
N ALA A 399 11.46 -13.92 2.17
CA ALA A 399 10.96 -13.24 3.36
C ALA A 399 12.07 -12.56 4.17
N LEU A 400 13.23 -13.23 4.36
CA LEU A 400 14.38 -12.63 5.01
C LEU A 400 14.85 -11.34 4.32
N PHE A 401 14.99 -11.37 2.99
CA PHE A 401 15.35 -10.18 2.22
C PHE A 401 14.29 -9.07 2.35
N MET A 402 13.01 -9.42 2.26
CA MET A 402 11.91 -8.46 2.43
C MET A 402 11.94 -7.82 3.82
N GLY A 403 12.22 -8.59 4.87
CA GLY A 403 12.37 -8.07 6.22
C GLY A 403 13.55 -7.13 6.39
N CYS A 404 14.69 -7.42 5.75
CA CYS A 404 15.84 -6.51 5.76
C CYS A 404 15.51 -5.15 5.12
N ILE A 405 14.66 -5.13 4.11
CA ILE A 405 14.19 -3.90 3.45
C ILE A 405 13.06 -3.22 4.24
N GLY A 406 12.37 -3.95 5.14
CA GLY A 406 11.26 -3.45 5.95
C GLY A 406 9.90 -3.64 5.27
N ILE A 407 9.69 -4.77 4.62
CA ILE A 407 8.46 -5.14 3.92
C ILE A 407 7.80 -6.29 4.67
N THR A 408 6.78 -5.98 5.50
CA THR A 408 6.06 -6.96 6.34
C THR A 408 5.32 -8.03 5.55
N GLU A 409 4.93 -7.74 4.33
CA GLU A 409 4.19 -8.62 3.42
C GLU A 409 4.91 -9.94 3.13
N GLY A 410 6.23 -9.99 3.35
CA GLY A 410 7.01 -11.23 3.27
C GLY A 410 6.55 -12.33 4.23
N ALA A 411 5.80 -12.01 5.29
CA ALA A 411 5.22 -12.97 6.22
C ALA A 411 3.85 -13.52 5.75
N ILE A 412 3.17 -12.86 4.80
CA ILE A 412 1.80 -13.22 4.34
C ILE A 412 1.71 -14.67 3.87
N PRO A 413 2.63 -15.21 3.03
CA PRO A 413 2.50 -16.60 2.58
C PRO A 413 2.47 -17.63 3.71
N PHE A 414 3.22 -17.36 4.78
CA PHE A 414 3.24 -18.21 5.97
C PHE A 414 1.95 -18.10 6.79
N ALA A 415 1.43 -16.89 6.93
CA ALA A 415 0.18 -16.64 7.64
C ALA A 415 -1.03 -17.20 6.89
N VAL A 416 -1.06 -17.13 5.56
CA VAL A 416 -2.14 -17.73 4.75
C VAL A 416 -2.16 -19.25 4.89
N LYS A 417 -1.00 -19.90 4.93
CA LYS A 417 -0.91 -21.36 5.15
C LYS A 417 -1.30 -21.77 6.57
N ASP A 418 -0.98 -20.95 7.56
CA ASP A 418 -1.13 -21.32 8.98
C ASP A 418 -1.25 -20.07 9.86
N LEU A 419 -2.41 -19.43 9.81
CA LEU A 419 -2.67 -18.18 10.53
C LEU A 419 -2.60 -18.36 12.04
N GLY A 420 -3.14 -19.49 12.54
CA GLY A 420 -3.27 -19.75 13.99
C GLY A 420 -1.94 -19.86 14.71
N HIS A 421 -0.89 -20.33 14.05
CA HIS A 421 0.43 -20.49 14.64
C HIS A 421 1.37 -19.33 14.26
N THR A 422 1.20 -18.75 13.07
CA THR A 422 2.07 -17.66 12.57
C THR A 422 1.75 -16.34 13.26
N LEU A 423 0.48 -15.94 13.32
CA LEU A 423 0.07 -14.62 13.80
C LEU A 423 0.47 -14.33 15.25
N PRO A 424 0.24 -15.22 16.23
CA PRO A 424 0.67 -14.98 17.61
C PRO A 424 2.19 -14.77 17.73
N GLY A 425 2.97 -15.60 17.03
CA GLY A 425 4.42 -15.52 17.05
C GLY A 425 4.95 -14.17 16.56
N ILE A 426 4.51 -13.75 15.38
CA ILE A 426 4.95 -12.48 14.80
C ILE A 426 4.46 -11.27 15.58
N CYS A 427 3.23 -11.29 16.11
CA CYS A 427 2.71 -10.20 16.95
C CYS A 427 3.50 -10.04 18.24
N ILE A 428 3.77 -11.14 18.96
CA ILE A 428 4.54 -11.10 20.21
C ILE A 428 5.98 -10.64 19.94
N GLY A 429 6.63 -11.20 18.92
CA GLY A 429 8.02 -10.82 18.62
C GLY A 429 8.16 -9.37 18.16
N SER A 430 7.23 -8.88 17.33
CA SER A 430 7.21 -7.47 16.92
C SER A 430 6.93 -6.54 18.10
N ALA A 431 6.04 -6.94 19.02
CA ALA A 431 5.78 -6.21 20.24
C ALA A 431 7.04 -6.13 21.12
N VAL A 432 7.75 -7.24 21.31
CA VAL A 432 9.00 -7.30 22.08
C VAL A 432 10.07 -6.41 21.46
N GLY A 433 10.30 -6.51 20.14
CA GLY A 433 11.31 -5.68 19.46
C GLY A 433 10.99 -4.18 19.56
N ALA A 434 9.74 -3.79 19.32
CA ALA A 434 9.30 -2.39 19.43
C ALA A 434 9.37 -1.87 20.88
N ALA A 435 9.04 -2.71 21.86
CA ALA A 435 9.15 -2.36 23.29
C ALA A 435 10.59 -2.14 23.74
N LEU A 436 11.53 -2.95 23.23
CA LEU A 436 12.96 -2.77 23.47
C LEU A 436 13.46 -1.46 22.86
N ALA A 437 13.09 -1.17 21.61
CA ALA A 437 13.42 0.09 20.95
C ALA A 437 12.86 1.30 21.74
N ALA A 438 11.63 1.20 22.25
CA ALA A 438 11.05 2.21 23.12
C ALA A 438 11.82 2.40 24.43
N PHE A 439 12.17 1.29 25.10
CA PHE A 439 12.92 1.31 26.36
C PHE A 439 14.31 1.92 26.20
N GLN A 440 14.95 1.63 25.09
CA GLN A 440 16.30 2.11 24.77
C GLN A 440 16.32 3.50 24.15
N GLY A 441 15.14 4.09 23.82
CA GLY A 441 15.04 5.40 23.20
C GLY A 441 15.60 5.41 21.78
N ILE A 442 15.28 4.42 20.99
CA ILE A 442 15.72 4.33 19.59
C ILE A 442 14.92 5.29 18.71
N ASP A 443 15.61 6.28 18.16
CA ASP A 443 15.11 7.19 17.13
C ASP A 443 15.47 6.69 15.73
N CYS A 444 14.53 6.76 14.79
CA CYS A 444 14.81 6.52 13.38
C CYS A 444 14.37 7.72 12.54
N TYR A 445 15.33 8.31 11.83
CA TYR A 445 15.17 9.58 11.13
C TYR A 445 14.64 9.45 9.70
N VAL A 446 14.40 8.22 9.23
CA VAL A 446 13.90 7.94 7.87
C VAL A 446 12.60 7.17 7.91
N PRO A 447 11.68 7.45 6.99
CA PRO A 447 10.30 6.97 7.08
C PRO A 447 10.07 5.55 6.57
N HIS A 448 11.06 4.85 6.04
CA HIS A 448 10.88 3.47 5.54
C HIS A 448 12.17 2.67 5.58
N GLY A 449 12.05 1.39 5.93
CA GLY A 449 13.11 0.40 5.91
C GLY A 449 13.12 -0.50 7.15
N GLY A 450 13.89 -1.56 7.05
CA GLY A 450 14.25 -2.49 8.14
C GLY A 450 15.71 -2.31 8.51
N PHE A 451 16.54 -3.35 8.39
CA PHE A 451 17.99 -3.25 8.66
C PHE A 451 18.71 -2.20 7.82
N ILE A 452 18.26 -1.93 6.60
CA ILE A 452 18.91 -0.96 5.72
C ILE A 452 18.91 0.47 6.26
N VAL A 453 17.98 0.81 7.16
CA VAL A 453 17.89 2.15 7.77
C VAL A 453 18.57 2.23 9.14
N ALA A 454 19.23 1.18 9.59
CA ALA A 454 19.96 1.18 10.85
C ALA A 454 20.94 2.35 10.96
N LEU A 455 21.60 2.69 9.85
CA LEU A 455 22.53 3.81 9.77
C LEU A 455 21.89 5.19 9.95
N ALA A 456 20.57 5.28 9.78
CA ALA A 456 19.78 6.49 10.00
C ALA A 456 19.05 6.46 11.36
N THR A 457 19.62 5.80 12.35
CA THR A 457 19.14 5.75 13.74
C THR A 457 20.16 6.39 14.69
N ASN A 458 19.70 6.79 15.86
CA ASN A 458 20.59 7.31 16.90
C ASN A 458 21.52 6.23 17.47
N ASN A 459 21.17 4.94 17.36
CA ASN A 459 22.01 3.82 17.82
C ASN A 459 21.84 2.58 16.95
N VAL A 460 22.75 2.44 15.98
CA VAL A 460 22.77 1.34 14.99
C VAL A 460 22.78 -0.05 15.65
N ALA A 461 23.64 -0.23 16.66
CA ALA A 461 23.86 -1.54 17.28
C ALA A 461 22.60 -2.00 18.04
N LEU A 462 22.01 -1.13 18.84
CA LEU A 462 20.80 -1.43 19.60
C LEU A 462 19.60 -1.62 18.65
N PHE A 463 19.45 -0.81 17.62
CA PHE A 463 18.40 -0.97 16.61
C PHE A 463 18.46 -2.36 15.94
N CYS A 464 19.66 -2.77 15.50
CA CYS A 464 19.85 -4.11 14.91
C CYS A 464 19.57 -5.23 15.92
N LEU A 465 20.02 -5.05 17.16
CA LEU A 465 19.81 -6.02 18.24
C LEU A 465 18.32 -6.22 18.53
N ASP A 466 17.54 -5.14 18.58
CA ASP A 466 16.10 -5.18 18.83
C ASP A 466 15.34 -5.93 17.73
N ILE A 467 15.72 -5.73 16.47
CA ILE A 467 15.18 -6.52 15.35
C ILE A 467 15.51 -8.00 15.53
N VAL A 468 16.77 -8.32 15.84
CA VAL A 468 17.20 -9.71 16.01
C VAL A 468 16.48 -10.37 17.18
N ILE A 469 16.39 -9.71 18.32
CA ILE A 469 15.67 -10.24 19.50
C ILE A 469 14.20 -10.47 19.17
N GLY A 470 13.52 -9.48 18.58
CA GLY A 470 12.15 -9.61 18.17
C GLY A 470 11.92 -10.77 17.19
N ALA A 471 12.78 -10.90 16.19
CA ALA A 471 12.71 -11.97 15.18
C ALA A 471 12.98 -13.35 15.78
N VAL A 472 13.95 -13.48 16.68
CA VAL A 472 14.26 -14.75 17.36
C VAL A 472 13.10 -15.17 18.28
N VAL A 473 12.54 -14.24 19.04
CA VAL A 473 11.36 -14.50 19.89
C VAL A 473 10.18 -14.97 19.04
N ALA A 474 9.87 -14.26 17.95
CA ALA A 474 8.79 -14.64 17.04
C ALA A 474 9.03 -16.01 16.41
N ALA A 475 10.25 -16.27 15.89
CA ALA A 475 10.62 -17.53 15.28
C ALA A 475 10.55 -18.69 16.29
N ALA A 476 11.01 -18.49 17.52
CA ALA A 476 10.95 -19.50 18.59
C ALA A 476 9.49 -19.87 18.93
N ILE A 477 8.60 -18.88 19.08
CA ILE A 477 7.17 -19.10 19.33
C ILE A 477 6.54 -19.85 18.15
N LEU A 478 6.79 -19.39 16.92
CA LEU A 478 6.27 -20.01 15.71
C LEU A 478 6.74 -21.47 15.57
N ILE A 479 8.01 -21.76 15.81
CA ILE A 479 8.54 -23.11 15.80
C ILE A 479 7.92 -23.93 16.92
N ALA A 480 7.77 -23.39 18.12
CA ALA A 480 7.18 -24.13 19.24
C ALA A 480 5.71 -24.51 18.98
N MET A 481 4.92 -23.60 18.45
CA MET A 481 3.48 -23.78 18.22
C MET A 481 3.17 -24.65 17.00
N LYS A 482 3.93 -24.53 15.90
CA LYS A 482 3.64 -25.21 14.63
C LYS A 482 3.85 -26.74 14.76
N PRO A 483 2.86 -27.57 14.35
CA PRO A 483 3.00 -29.02 14.35
C PRO A 483 3.99 -29.50 13.28
N THR A 484 4.54 -30.72 13.44
CA THR A 484 5.40 -31.36 12.42
C THR A 484 4.60 -31.71 11.16
N LEU A 485 5.27 -31.78 10.00
CA LEU A 485 4.62 -32.10 8.71
C LEU A 485 3.83 -33.42 8.76
N ASP A 486 4.34 -34.44 9.45
CA ASP A 486 3.64 -35.72 9.62
C ASP A 486 2.29 -35.61 10.38
N LYS A 487 2.14 -34.56 11.21
CA LYS A 487 0.90 -34.30 11.96
C LYS A 487 -0.02 -33.32 11.19
N GLN A 488 0.49 -32.59 10.22
CA GLN A 488 -0.31 -31.70 9.35
C GLN A 488 -1.03 -32.51 8.24
N ALA A 489 -0.50 -33.69 7.89
CA ALA A 489 -1.07 -34.60 6.88
C ALA A 489 -2.18 -35.52 7.41
N LYS A 490 -2.43 -35.54 8.72
CA LYS A 490 -3.53 -36.24 9.39
C LYS A 490 -4.66 -35.29 9.78
#